data_4ab0b2a691c63dd748be7810b627892e
#
_entry.id   4ab0b2a691c63dd748be7810b627892e
#
_cell.length_a   1.000
_cell.length_b   1.000
_cell.length_c   1.000
_cell.angle_alpha   90.00
_cell.angle_beta   90.00
_cell.angle_gamma   90.00
#
_symmetry.space_group_name_H-M   'P 1'
#
loop_
_entity.id
_entity.type
_entity.pdbx_description
1 polymer ?
#
loop_
_entity_poly.entity_id
_entity_poly.type
_entity_poly.pdbx_seq_one_letter_code
_entity_poly.pdbx_strand_id
1 'polypeptide(L)'
;MARISPISEAGQSRLKVRKNRRVTLHYRVTLSSGEEFDSSGPNSPLEIVCGRGETIQGLEKRILGMSSGEKKEFVVPPEEAFGPRDETLMKKIPTAELPTDVSPKLGNRVPFRDKGTQLMGRIVDVKTSTVVADFNHPLAGMPLHYEVKILQVAEAIPEQLAS
;
A
#
# COMPACT_ATOMS: atom_id res chain seq x y z
N MET A 1 21.66 -34.70 14.85
CA MET A 1 21.87 -34.38 14.57
C MET A 1 21.32 -33.44 14.29
N ALA A 2 21.28 -33.01 14.61
CA ALA A 2 20.92 -31.96 14.37
C ALA A 2 20.03 -31.75 13.46
N ARG A 3 19.72 -32.50 13.13
CA ARG A 3 19.02 -32.45 12.18
C ARG A 3 17.65 -32.16 12.47
N ILE A 4 17.12 -32.05 13.59
CA ILE A 4 15.75 -31.77 13.86
C ILE A 4 15.41 -30.36 13.44
N SER A 5 16.21 -29.39 13.82
CA SER A 5 15.94 -28.03 13.42
C SER A 5 15.95 -27.84 11.92
N PRO A 6 16.96 -28.36 11.24
CA PRO A 6 16.95 -28.24 9.79
C PRO A 6 15.74 -28.90 9.18
N ILE A 7 15.26 -29.99 9.75
CA ILE A 7 14.09 -30.66 9.23
C ILE A 7 12.86 -29.80 9.39
N SER A 8 12.69 -29.16 10.54
CA SER A 8 11.56 -28.28 10.75
C SER A 8 11.60 -27.10 9.78
N GLU A 9 12.78 -26.53 9.63
CA GLU A 9 12.92 -25.40 8.73
C GLU A 9 12.65 -25.83 7.31
N ALA A 10 13.08 -26.99 6.94
CA ALA A 10 12.83 -27.49 5.60
C ALA A 10 11.33 -27.67 5.38
N GLY A 11 10.62 -28.14 6.40
CA GLY A 11 9.18 -28.24 6.29
C GLY A 11 8.52 -26.90 6.07
N GLN A 12 8.93 -25.88 6.82
CA GLN A 12 8.39 -24.55 6.63
C GLN A 12 8.78 -24.00 5.28
N SER A 13 10.02 -24.24 4.85
CA SER A 13 10.48 -23.76 3.56
C SER A 13 9.74 -24.35 2.38
N ARG A 14 9.12 -25.51 2.57
CA ARG A 14 8.36 -26.12 1.50
C ARG A 14 7.06 -25.42 1.21
N LEU A 15 6.52 -24.71 2.19
CA LEU A 15 5.30 -23.97 1.94
C LEU A 15 5.61 -22.75 1.12
N LYS A 16 4.86 -22.59 0.05
CA LYS A 16 5.01 -21.42 -0.80
C LYS A 16 3.83 -20.51 -0.60
N VAL A 17 4.03 -19.24 -0.86
CA VAL A 17 2.95 -18.27 -0.76
C VAL A 17 1.89 -18.65 -1.78
N ARG A 18 0.68 -18.84 -1.30
CA ARG A 18 -0.48 -19.15 -2.11
C ARG A 18 -1.70 -18.52 -1.48
N LYS A 19 -2.77 -18.46 -2.26
CA LYS A 19 -4.04 -17.96 -1.77
C LYS A 19 -4.43 -18.69 -0.48
N ASN A 20 -4.93 -17.94 0.47
CA ASN A 20 -5.40 -18.43 1.78
C ASN A 20 -4.31 -18.92 2.69
N ARG A 21 -3.06 -18.62 2.39
CA ARG A 21 -1.97 -18.90 3.33
C ARG A 21 -1.58 -17.64 4.07
N ARG A 22 -1.16 -17.82 5.32
CA ARG A 22 -0.69 -16.71 6.13
C ARG A 22 0.79 -16.48 5.83
N VAL A 23 1.12 -15.23 5.52
CA VAL A 23 2.47 -14.87 5.13
C VAL A 23 2.97 -13.77 6.05
N THR A 24 4.14 -13.98 6.62
CA THR A 24 4.82 -12.97 7.42
C THR A 24 6.01 -12.51 6.62
N LEU A 25 6.14 -11.20 6.44
CA LEU A 25 7.19 -10.66 5.60
C LEU A 25 7.66 -9.31 6.08
N HIS A 26 8.88 -8.97 5.70
CA HIS A 26 9.35 -7.59 5.79
C HIS A 26 9.26 -6.97 4.41
N TYR A 27 8.97 -5.68 4.37
CA TYR A 27 8.90 -4.97 3.11
C TYR A 27 9.42 -3.56 3.25
N ARG A 28 9.81 -3.00 2.12
CA ARG A 28 10.20 -1.61 2.01
C ARG A 28 9.69 -1.09 0.67
N VAL A 29 9.05 0.06 0.70
CA VAL A 29 8.47 0.67 -0.49
C VAL A 29 9.18 1.99 -0.74
N THR A 30 9.74 2.14 -1.95
CA THR A 30 10.32 3.41 -2.34
C THR A 30 9.63 3.92 -3.59
N LEU A 31 9.63 5.23 -3.73
CA LEU A 31 9.06 5.90 -4.89
C LEU A 31 10.14 6.01 -5.98
N SER A 32 9.73 6.39 -7.18
CA SER A 32 10.67 6.55 -8.29
C SER A 32 11.76 7.57 -7.99
N SER A 33 11.49 8.51 -7.10
CA SER A 33 12.48 9.48 -6.68
C SER A 33 13.56 8.89 -5.78
N GLY A 34 13.36 7.68 -5.30
CA GLY A 34 14.26 7.06 -4.33
C GLY A 34 13.84 7.28 -2.88
N GLU A 35 12.82 8.08 -2.66
CA GLU A 35 12.34 8.37 -1.32
C GLU A 35 11.61 7.15 -0.76
N GLU A 36 11.93 6.77 0.47
CA GLU A 36 11.23 5.68 1.12
C GLU A 36 9.86 6.16 1.57
N PHE A 37 8.81 5.45 1.15
CA PHE A 37 7.45 5.80 1.52
C PHE A 37 7.00 5.04 2.76
N ASP A 38 7.36 3.76 2.85
CA ASP A 38 6.87 2.92 3.94
C ASP A 38 7.80 1.72 4.07
N SER A 39 7.82 1.14 5.26
CA SER A 39 8.56 -0.11 5.49
C SER A 39 8.06 -0.73 6.78
N SER A 40 8.21 -2.05 6.86
CA SER A 40 7.94 -2.74 8.11
C SER A 40 9.09 -2.45 9.09
N GLY A 41 8.76 -2.35 10.37
CA GLY A 41 9.79 -2.18 11.37
C GLY A 41 10.57 -3.47 11.57
N PRO A 42 11.79 -3.39 12.10
CA PRO A 42 12.61 -4.59 12.30
C PRO A 42 11.97 -5.61 13.25
N ASN A 43 11.15 -5.16 14.18
CA ASN A 43 10.45 -6.05 15.10
C ASN A 43 8.94 -6.09 14.84
N SER A 44 8.52 -5.60 13.69
CA SER A 44 7.09 -5.49 13.37
C SER A 44 6.85 -5.88 11.92
N PRO A 45 7.07 -7.16 11.58
CA PRO A 45 6.82 -7.59 10.22
C PRO A 45 5.33 -7.54 9.91
N LEU A 46 5.03 -7.46 8.63
CA LEU A 46 3.65 -7.48 8.16
C LEU A 46 3.16 -8.92 8.08
N GLU A 47 1.98 -9.16 8.60
CA GLU A 47 1.34 -10.47 8.48
C GLU A 47 0.05 -10.31 7.70
N ILE A 48 -0.11 -11.09 6.65
CA ILE A 48 -1.32 -11.06 5.83
C ILE A 48 -1.76 -12.47 5.50
N VAL A 49 -3.04 -12.61 5.15
CA VAL A 49 -3.54 -13.83 4.53
C VAL A 49 -3.65 -13.51 3.04
N CYS A 50 -2.87 -14.22 2.26
CA CYS A 50 -2.75 -13.95 0.84
C CYS A 50 -4.08 -14.16 0.12
N GLY A 51 -4.42 -13.26 -0.79
CA GLY A 51 -5.64 -13.38 -1.57
C GLY A 51 -6.87 -12.79 -0.92
N ARG A 52 -6.72 -12.16 0.25
CA ARG A 52 -7.86 -11.60 0.97
C ARG A 52 -7.96 -10.08 0.84
N GLY A 53 -7.12 -9.48 0.02
CA GLY A 53 -7.17 -8.04 -0.16
C GLY A 53 -6.62 -7.22 0.99
N GLU A 54 -5.79 -7.81 1.83
CA GLU A 54 -5.25 -7.13 3.00
C GLU A 54 -4.08 -6.23 2.65
N THR A 55 -3.59 -6.29 1.42
CA THR A 55 -2.56 -5.40 0.93
C THR A 55 -2.83 -5.15 -0.54
N ILE A 56 -1.98 -4.36 -1.20
CA ILE A 56 -2.25 -4.03 -2.61
C ILE A 56 -2.09 -5.27 -3.49
N GLN A 57 -2.88 -5.28 -4.55
CA GLN A 57 -2.92 -6.41 -5.47
C GLN A 57 -1.54 -6.73 -6.04
N GLY A 58 -0.76 -5.69 -6.36
CA GLY A 58 0.55 -5.90 -6.95
C GLY A 58 1.51 -6.62 -6.04
N LEU A 59 1.40 -6.42 -4.73
CA LEU A 59 2.24 -7.14 -3.78
C LEU A 59 1.78 -8.59 -3.66
N GLU A 60 0.49 -8.83 -3.47
CA GLU A 60 -0.02 -10.19 -3.34
C GLU A 60 0.33 -11.05 -4.54
N LYS A 61 0.18 -10.48 -5.72
CA LYS A 61 0.42 -11.19 -6.96
C LYS A 61 1.89 -11.59 -7.12
N ARG A 62 2.80 -10.71 -6.71
CA ARG A 62 4.20 -10.93 -6.97
C ARG A 62 4.90 -11.79 -5.93
N ILE A 63 4.32 -11.94 -4.76
CA ILE A 63 4.93 -12.83 -3.76
C ILE A 63 4.45 -14.27 -3.92
N LEU A 64 3.46 -14.51 -4.78
CA LEU A 64 2.99 -15.88 -5.00
C LEU A 64 4.15 -16.77 -5.42
N GLY A 65 4.23 -17.95 -4.80
CA GLY A 65 5.26 -18.93 -5.12
C GLY A 65 6.57 -18.74 -4.35
N MET A 66 6.69 -17.67 -3.57
CA MET A 66 7.89 -17.47 -2.77
C MET A 66 7.87 -18.36 -1.53
N SER A 67 9.05 -18.69 -1.06
CA SER A 67 9.23 -19.50 0.15
C SER A 67 9.86 -18.68 1.25
N SER A 68 9.77 -19.19 2.47
CA SER A 68 10.43 -18.58 3.63
C SER A 68 11.91 -18.35 3.33
N GLY A 69 12.38 -17.17 3.64
CA GLY A 69 13.79 -16.79 3.44
C GLY A 69 14.07 -16.15 2.09
N GLU A 70 13.17 -16.23 1.15
CA GLU A 70 13.40 -15.63 -0.16
C GLU A 70 13.21 -14.12 -0.13
N LYS A 71 13.99 -13.44 -0.93
CA LYS A 71 13.89 -11.99 -1.13
C LYS A 71 13.54 -11.71 -2.58
N LYS A 72 12.86 -10.60 -2.80
CA LYS A 72 12.50 -10.21 -4.15
C LYS A 72 12.35 -8.71 -4.23
N GLU A 73 12.75 -8.14 -5.35
CA GLU A 73 12.52 -6.74 -5.64
C GLU A 73 11.70 -6.66 -6.92
N PHE A 74 10.75 -5.72 -6.93
CA PHE A 74 9.91 -5.55 -8.11
C PHE A 74 9.29 -4.18 -8.09
N VAL A 75 8.75 -3.78 -9.24
CA VAL A 75 8.05 -2.52 -9.38
C VAL A 75 6.57 -2.85 -9.60
N VAL A 76 5.72 -2.22 -8.80
CA VAL A 76 4.28 -2.37 -8.94
C VAL A 76 3.75 -1.16 -9.70
N PRO A 77 3.13 -1.36 -10.87
CA PRO A 77 2.58 -0.23 -11.61
C PRO A 77 1.37 0.35 -10.88
N PRO A 78 1.01 1.61 -11.18
CA PRO A 78 -0.11 2.25 -10.46
C PRO A 78 -1.40 1.45 -10.51
N GLU A 79 -1.68 0.79 -11.61
CA GLU A 79 -2.93 0.04 -11.79
C GLU A 79 -3.07 -1.09 -10.78
N GLU A 80 -1.96 -1.59 -10.26
CA GLU A 80 -1.96 -2.67 -9.28
C GLU A 80 -1.62 -2.17 -7.89
N ALA A 81 -1.49 -0.86 -7.72
CA ALA A 81 -1.21 -0.23 -6.45
C ALA A 81 -2.35 0.70 -6.06
N PHE A 82 -2.15 1.99 -6.17
CA PHE A 82 -3.17 2.96 -5.74
C PHE A 82 -3.94 3.54 -6.92
N GLY A 83 -3.82 2.93 -8.09
CA GLY A 83 -4.57 3.31 -9.25
C GLY A 83 -3.97 4.48 -10.00
N PRO A 84 -4.45 4.72 -11.23
CA PRO A 84 -3.98 5.87 -12.00
C PRO A 84 -4.55 7.16 -11.43
N ARG A 85 -3.94 8.28 -11.79
CA ARG A 85 -4.50 9.56 -11.41
C ARG A 85 -5.79 9.79 -12.18
N ASP A 86 -6.75 10.38 -11.51
CA ASP A 86 -8.06 10.68 -12.10
C ASP A 86 -8.20 12.19 -12.18
N GLU A 87 -8.21 12.72 -13.37
CA GLU A 87 -8.31 14.17 -13.59
C GLU A 87 -9.64 14.74 -13.08
N THR A 88 -10.67 13.92 -12.97
CA THR A 88 -11.94 14.40 -12.43
C THR A 88 -11.86 14.67 -10.93
N LEU A 89 -10.80 14.20 -10.27
CA LEU A 89 -10.58 14.50 -8.87
C LEU A 89 -9.79 15.78 -8.65
N MET A 90 -9.45 16.49 -9.71
CA MET A 90 -8.90 17.83 -9.64
C MET A 90 -10.08 18.79 -9.63
N LYS A 91 -10.29 19.51 -8.53
CA LYS A 91 -11.46 20.35 -8.36
C LYS A 91 -11.10 21.80 -8.23
N LYS A 92 -11.82 22.67 -8.94
CA LYS A 92 -11.73 24.09 -8.73
C LYS A 92 -12.72 24.46 -7.64
N ILE A 93 -12.26 25.15 -6.63
CA ILE A 93 -13.10 25.53 -5.49
C ILE A 93 -12.99 27.04 -5.32
N PRO A 94 -14.11 27.76 -5.35
CA PRO A 94 -14.05 29.18 -5.04
C PRO A 94 -13.49 29.40 -3.64
N THR A 95 -12.60 30.35 -3.51
CA THR A 95 -11.95 30.61 -2.23
C THR A 95 -12.97 30.87 -1.14
N ALA A 96 -14.08 31.52 -1.50
CA ALA A 96 -15.13 31.84 -0.55
C ALA A 96 -15.85 30.61 -0.01
N GLU A 97 -15.75 29.47 -0.69
CA GLU A 97 -16.40 28.24 -0.25
C GLU A 97 -15.50 27.34 0.58
N LEU A 98 -14.25 27.75 0.80
CA LEU A 98 -13.38 26.97 1.65
C LEU A 98 -13.84 27.09 3.12
N PRO A 99 -13.66 26.03 3.92
CA PRO A 99 -13.92 26.15 5.36
C PRO A 99 -13.11 27.28 5.96
N THR A 100 -13.65 27.91 7.00
CA THR A 100 -13.00 29.07 7.58
C THR A 100 -11.64 28.78 8.16
N ASP A 101 -11.38 27.54 8.53
CA ASP A 101 -10.10 27.14 9.09
C ASP A 101 -9.09 26.67 8.04
N VAL A 102 -9.45 26.78 6.77
CA VAL A 102 -8.55 26.39 5.66
C VAL A 102 -8.09 27.65 4.94
N SER A 103 -6.79 27.89 4.97
CA SER A 103 -6.21 29.00 4.20
C SER A 103 -5.98 28.59 2.76
N PRO A 104 -6.21 29.48 1.81
CA PRO A 104 -5.99 29.16 0.40
C PRO A 104 -4.51 29.24 0.04
N LYS A 105 -3.74 28.27 0.53
CA LYS A 105 -2.29 28.21 0.31
C LYS A 105 -1.92 26.85 -0.23
N LEU A 106 -0.88 26.83 -1.07
CA LEU A 106 -0.36 25.58 -1.63
C LEU A 106 -0.04 24.60 -0.53
N GLY A 107 -0.42 23.36 -0.73
CA GLY A 107 -0.12 22.28 0.20
C GLY A 107 -1.14 22.08 1.30
N ASN A 108 -2.02 23.04 1.54
CA ASN A 108 -3.02 22.89 2.60
C ASN A 108 -4.05 21.83 2.22
N ARG A 109 -4.60 21.19 3.21
CA ARG A 109 -5.61 20.15 3.01
C ARG A 109 -7.01 20.74 3.01
N VAL A 110 -7.86 20.19 2.17
CA VAL A 110 -9.24 20.66 2.01
C VAL A 110 -10.17 19.44 2.07
N PRO A 111 -11.17 19.47 2.97
CA PRO A 111 -12.18 18.42 2.95
C PRO A 111 -13.20 18.69 1.83
N PHE A 112 -13.71 17.63 1.26
CA PHE A 112 -14.73 17.72 0.23
C PHE A 112 -15.65 16.52 0.37
N ARG A 113 -16.94 16.75 0.30
CA ARG A 113 -17.91 15.66 0.40
C ARG A 113 -18.49 15.38 -0.96
N ASP A 114 -18.29 14.16 -1.43
CA ASP A 114 -18.78 13.75 -2.72
C ASP A 114 -19.70 12.55 -2.52
N LYS A 115 -20.99 12.72 -2.80
CA LYS A 115 -21.98 11.65 -2.71
C LYS A 115 -21.96 10.96 -1.35
N GLY A 116 -21.85 11.75 -0.29
CA GLY A 116 -21.86 11.23 1.06
C GLY A 116 -20.51 10.74 1.56
N THR A 117 -19.51 10.66 0.70
CA THR A 117 -18.15 10.25 1.09
C THR A 117 -17.29 11.49 1.28
N GLN A 118 -16.59 11.53 2.39
CA GLN A 118 -15.69 12.65 2.65
C GLN A 118 -14.30 12.33 2.10
N LEU A 119 -13.80 13.24 1.27
CA LEU A 119 -12.47 13.13 0.68
C LEU A 119 -11.61 14.24 1.23
N MET A 120 -10.30 14.01 1.25
CA MET A 120 -9.34 15.02 1.63
C MET A 120 -8.46 15.31 0.43
N GLY A 121 -8.39 16.57 0.04
CA GLY A 121 -7.55 16.99 -1.05
C GLY A 121 -6.43 17.87 -0.57
N ARG A 122 -5.57 18.25 -1.51
CA ARG A 122 -4.48 19.15 -1.24
C ARG A 122 -4.50 20.25 -2.27
N ILE A 123 -4.34 21.49 -1.84
CA ILE A 123 -4.30 22.63 -2.74
C ILE A 123 -3.02 22.58 -3.55
N VAL A 124 -3.16 22.53 -4.88
CA VAL A 124 -2.01 22.45 -5.78
C VAL A 124 -1.87 23.69 -6.65
N ASP A 125 -2.85 24.58 -6.65
CA ASP A 125 -2.76 25.84 -7.37
C ASP A 125 -3.67 26.84 -6.69
N VAL A 126 -3.21 28.10 -6.61
CA VAL A 126 -3.97 29.19 -5.99
C VAL A 126 -4.09 30.30 -6.98
N LYS A 127 -5.33 30.69 -7.27
CA LYS A 127 -5.64 31.80 -8.18
C LYS A 127 -6.32 32.93 -7.39
N THR A 128 -6.69 33.99 -8.09
CA THR A 128 -7.22 35.16 -7.42
C THR A 128 -8.47 34.87 -6.57
N SER A 129 -9.41 34.12 -7.10
CA SER A 129 -10.66 33.85 -6.39
C SER A 129 -10.99 32.37 -6.30
N THR A 130 -10.08 31.50 -6.77
CA THR A 130 -10.30 30.06 -6.71
C THR A 130 -9.02 29.34 -6.34
N VAL A 131 -9.15 28.14 -5.86
CA VAL A 131 -8.02 27.22 -5.68
C VAL A 131 -8.32 25.96 -6.44
N VAL A 132 -7.27 25.24 -6.83
CA VAL A 132 -7.41 23.89 -7.39
C VAL A 132 -6.92 22.92 -6.35
N ALA A 133 -7.77 21.97 -6.01
CA ALA A 133 -7.41 20.94 -5.04
C ALA A 133 -7.40 19.58 -5.73
N ASP A 134 -6.41 18.79 -5.37
CA ASP A 134 -6.20 17.44 -5.91
C ASP A 134 -6.68 16.43 -4.87
N PHE A 135 -7.73 15.70 -5.20
CA PHE A 135 -8.31 14.71 -4.30
C PHE A 135 -7.86 13.30 -4.64
N ASN A 136 -6.90 13.14 -5.54
CA ASN A 136 -6.31 11.83 -5.78
C ASN A 136 -5.55 11.35 -4.56
N HIS A 137 -5.47 10.03 -4.42
CA HIS A 137 -4.59 9.46 -3.41
C HIS A 137 -3.16 9.96 -3.67
N PRO A 138 -2.39 10.27 -2.63
CA PRO A 138 -1.04 10.81 -2.84
C PRO A 138 -0.15 9.94 -3.70
N LEU A 139 -0.38 8.64 -3.73
CA LEU A 139 0.41 7.72 -4.55
C LEU A 139 -0.27 7.32 -5.85
N ALA A 140 -1.43 7.89 -6.16
CA ALA A 140 -2.10 7.58 -7.43
C ALA A 140 -1.19 7.98 -8.59
N GLY A 141 -1.10 7.11 -9.57
CA GLY A 141 -0.25 7.35 -10.73
C GLY A 141 1.22 7.09 -10.51
N MET A 142 1.60 6.61 -9.33
CA MET A 142 3.00 6.39 -9.00
C MET A 142 3.31 4.91 -8.99
N PRO A 143 4.34 4.46 -9.72
CA PRO A 143 4.85 3.11 -9.55
C PRO A 143 5.57 2.99 -8.22
N LEU A 144 5.49 1.84 -7.59
CA LEU A 144 6.09 1.60 -6.29
C LEU A 144 7.17 0.54 -6.40
N HIS A 145 8.34 0.84 -5.85
CA HIS A 145 9.43 -0.12 -5.79
C HIS A 145 9.34 -0.87 -4.48
N TYR A 146 9.20 -2.18 -4.54
CA TYR A 146 9.11 -3.02 -3.35
C TYR A 146 10.35 -3.87 -3.20
N GLU A 147 10.84 -3.96 -1.97
CA GLU A 147 11.79 -4.99 -1.56
C GLU A 147 11.07 -5.80 -0.51
N VAL A 148 10.99 -7.10 -0.71
CA VAL A 148 10.30 -7.97 0.25
C VAL A 148 11.20 -9.13 0.64
N LYS A 149 11.04 -9.57 1.87
CA LYS A 149 11.66 -10.78 2.36
C LYS A 149 10.60 -11.60 3.08
N ILE A 150 10.38 -12.81 2.62
CA ILE A 150 9.41 -13.69 3.25
C ILE A 150 10.05 -14.29 4.49
N LEU A 151 9.42 -14.11 5.63
CA LEU A 151 9.92 -14.67 6.88
C LEU A 151 9.29 -16.01 7.19
N GLN A 152 8.00 -16.16 6.91
CA GLN A 152 7.30 -17.38 7.23
C GLN A 152 6.06 -17.51 6.35
N VAL A 153 5.78 -18.73 5.92
CA VAL A 153 4.54 -19.07 5.23
C VAL A 153 3.89 -20.19 6.02
N ALA A 154 2.63 -20.04 6.37
CA ALA A 154 1.91 -21.02 7.17
C ALA A 154 0.47 -21.12 6.68
N GLU A 155 -0.19 -22.18 7.08
CA GLU A 155 -1.62 -22.28 6.80
C GLU A 155 -2.36 -21.26 7.65
N ALA A 156 -3.38 -20.64 7.07
CA ALA A 156 -4.19 -19.70 7.83
C ALA A 156 -5.06 -20.46 8.81
N ILE A 157 -5.27 -19.87 9.99
CA ILE A 157 -6.17 -20.48 10.95
C ILE A 157 -7.62 -20.23 10.52
N PRO A 158 -8.56 -21.06 10.97
CA PRO A 158 -9.95 -20.92 10.51
C PRO A 158 -10.54 -19.54 10.70
N GLU A 159 -10.20 -18.87 11.79
CA GLU A 159 -10.71 -17.52 12.04
C GLU A 159 -10.27 -16.52 10.98
N GLN A 160 -9.11 -16.74 10.37
CA GLN A 160 -8.62 -15.85 9.35
C GLN A 160 -9.33 -16.04 8.01
N LEU A 161 -9.93 -17.21 7.82
CA LEU A 161 -10.62 -17.51 6.58
C LEU A 161 -12.13 -17.32 6.68
N ALA A 162 -12.64 -17.19 7.91
CA ALA A 162 -14.07 -17.07 8.13
C ALA A 162 -14.49 -15.61 8.09
N SER A 163 -14.89 -15.06 7.00
CA SER A 163 -15.38 -13.67 6.99
C SER A 163 -16.17 -13.36 5.73
#